data_1439bc93215928a2d1ffff80623aa245
#
_entry.id   1439bc93215928a2d1ffff80623aa245
#
_cell.length_a   1.000
_cell.length_b   1.000
_cell.length_c   1.000
_cell.angle_alpha   90.00
_cell.angle_beta   90.00
_cell.angle_gamma   90.00
#
_symmetry.space_group_name_H-M   'P 1'
#
loop_
_entity.id
_entity.type
_entity.pdbx_description
1 polymer ?
#
loop_
_entity_poly.entity_id
_entity_poly.type
_entity_poly.pdbx_seq_one_letter_code
_entity_poly.pdbx_strand_id
1 'polypeptide(L)'
;MSDDGARTCARLSEEFEMLWRGGDNDCVIVDLPKALEEQLLRDYKSERLPDEDDCRRLWRKAHGLPEESVAELAASDSREPLRFAIPEWLEYRVGEYAHQGEAVDAWRATGWRGVLEMCTGSGKTLTAMIGAHQLHAEVGPLLIVVAAPYKVLVQQWCGEIGLFGLKAVDLTAEAGAKGRERVIANARRRLRLGLSPSEALVVSNDTLCTHEFAAQIAKHDGPKLLIADECHNLGAAGFMANPPTFFDYRLGLSATPVRQYDDVGTAALFDFFGDPCFSFLLEQAIGRCLTPYDYHVHFVPLSADEMADWRDLSEQIAKLAWKIQAGIKDDRLNNLFLKRRRVLETARSKLDKLGELLDEENARALRYTLIYATDKDPAQLDQVNAALNERRILFHQLTAEESGDKVRTQRILSRFQSGDLQVLTAKRVLDEGVNVPQIERAFILASTTVRRQWVQRRGRLLRTCKAIGKTHAVIHDLVALPPEAYEGGTLDSEAKKIVNSELDRAWEFARLSRNGAATGGPFAKVEELRALLKG
;
A
#
# COMPACT_ATOMS: atom_id res chain seq x y z
N MET A 1 21.27 15.70 -34.29
CA MET A 1 19.98 15.19 -33.81
C MET A 1 19.79 13.82 -34.45
N SER A 2 19.55 12.80 -33.69
CA SER A 2 19.26 11.46 -34.22
C SER A 2 17.92 11.49 -34.97
N ASP A 3 17.76 10.63 -35.96
CA ASP A 3 16.54 10.50 -36.80
C ASP A 3 15.27 10.27 -35.93
N ASP A 4 15.44 9.65 -34.78
CA ASP A 4 14.41 9.39 -33.77
C ASP A 4 13.96 10.66 -33.02
N GLY A 5 14.89 11.58 -32.75
CA GLY A 5 14.57 12.87 -32.11
C GLY A 5 13.77 13.80 -33.05
N ALA A 6 14.07 13.76 -34.36
CA ALA A 6 13.33 14.54 -35.34
C ALA A 6 11.89 14.04 -35.53
N ARG A 7 11.67 12.72 -35.52
CA ARG A 7 10.33 12.10 -35.56
C ARG A 7 9.51 12.40 -34.33
N THR A 8 10.13 12.37 -33.13
CA THR A 8 9.45 12.71 -31.88
C THR A 8 9.04 14.18 -31.85
N CYS A 9 9.89 15.10 -32.29
CA CYS A 9 9.55 16.52 -32.39
C CYS A 9 8.43 16.78 -33.41
N ALA A 10 8.44 16.09 -34.56
CA ALA A 10 7.39 16.22 -35.56
C ALA A 10 6.03 15.77 -35.01
N ARG A 11 6.00 14.61 -34.32
CA ARG A 11 4.77 14.09 -33.67
C ARG A 11 4.23 15.01 -32.59
N LEU A 12 5.10 15.54 -31.73
CA LEU A 12 4.70 16.50 -30.70
C LEU A 12 4.17 17.81 -31.29
N SER A 13 4.75 18.25 -32.45
CA SER A 13 4.23 19.42 -33.14
C SER A 13 2.86 19.17 -33.76
N GLU A 14 2.62 17.98 -34.31
CA GLU A 14 1.30 17.60 -34.84
C GLU A 14 0.25 17.49 -33.72
N GLU A 15 0.59 16.88 -32.58
CA GLU A 15 -0.28 16.81 -31.42
C GLU A 15 -0.60 18.22 -30.88
N PHE A 16 0.39 19.11 -30.83
CA PHE A 16 0.19 20.51 -30.43
C PHE A 16 -0.72 21.27 -31.41
N GLU A 17 -0.49 21.13 -32.72
CA GLU A 17 -1.33 21.74 -33.75
C GLU A 17 -2.78 21.22 -33.71
N MET A 18 -2.98 19.94 -33.41
CA MET A 18 -4.30 19.36 -33.27
C MET A 18 -5.03 19.92 -32.02
N LEU A 19 -4.32 20.00 -30.89
CA LEU A 19 -4.84 20.67 -29.68
C LEU A 19 -5.15 22.13 -29.94
N TRP A 20 -4.25 22.86 -30.62
CA TRP A 20 -4.40 24.29 -30.96
C TRP A 20 -5.61 24.58 -31.85
N ARG A 21 -6.03 23.62 -32.66
CA ARG A 21 -7.22 23.72 -33.54
C ARG A 21 -8.52 23.27 -32.85
N GLY A 22 -8.50 22.97 -31.59
CA GLY A 22 -9.68 22.52 -30.82
C GLY A 22 -10.13 21.10 -31.15
N GLY A 23 -9.19 20.24 -31.56
CA GLY A 23 -9.45 18.84 -31.91
C GLY A 23 -9.57 17.87 -30.71
N ASP A 24 -9.52 18.39 -29.49
CA ASP A 24 -9.68 17.59 -28.27
C ASP A 24 -10.90 18.11 -27.49
N ASN A 25 -11.78 17.20 -27.11
CA ASN A 25 -13.00 17.52 -26.37
C ASN A 25 -12.73 17.91 -24.90
N ASP A 26 -11.55 17.64 -24.38
CA ASP A 26 -11.16 17.92 -23.00
C ASP A 26 -10.39 19.24 -22.85
N CYS A 27 -10.00 19.88 -23.97
CA CYS A 27 -9.29 21.16 -23.99
C CYS A 27 -10.06 22.22 -24.76
N VAL A 28 -10.37 23.33 -24.10
CA VAL A 28 -10.92 24.53 -24.76
C VAL A 28 -9.80 25.54 -24.98
N ILE A 29 -9.46 25.81 -26.24
CA ILE A 29 -8.49 26.84 -26.58
C ILE A 29 -9.21 28.17 -26.69
N VAL A 30 -8.76 29.15 -25.92
CA VAL A 30 -9.31 30.50 -25.92
C VAL A 30 -8.25 31.47 -26.41
N ASP A 31 -8.54 32.18 -27.50
CA ASP A 31 -7.73 33.32 -27.92
C ASP A 31 -7.75 34.39 -26.83
N LEU A 32 -6.62 34.65 -26.20
CA LEU A 32 -6.49 35.67 -25.18
C LEU A 32 -6.36 37.03 -25.84
N PRO A 33 -7.34 37.96 -25.69
CA PRO A 33 -7.18 39.30 -26.19
C PRO A 33 -5.96 39.96 -25.51
N LYS A 34 -5.17 40.70 -26.28
CA LYS A 34 -3.94 41.35 -25.83
C LYS A 34 -4.09 42.17 -24.54
N ALA A 35 -5.26 42.75 -24.34
CA ALA A 35 -5.61 43.48 -23.11
C ALA A 35 -5.72 42.57 -21.86
N LEU A 36 -6.12 41.31 -22.04
CA LEU A 36 -6.20 40.29 -20.98
C LEU A 36 -4.82 39.74 -20.64
N GLU A 37 -3.97 39.55 -21.66
CA GLU A 37 -2.57 39.13 -21.51
C GLU A 37 -1.78 40.18 -20.69
N GLU A 38 -1.93 41.46 -21.02
CA GLU A 38 -1.28 42.53 -20.28
C GLU A 38 -1.82 42.70 -18.85
N GLN A 39 -3.09 42.40 -18.60
CA GLN A 39 -3.70 42.41 -17.28
C GLN A 39 -3.25 41.19 -16.45
N LEU A 40 -3.21 40.00 -17.04
CA LEU A 40 -2.64 38.81 -16.44
C LEU A 40 -1.18 39.00 -16.02
N LEU A 41 -0.35 39.60 -16.89
CA LEU A 41 1.05 39.89 -16.58
C LEU A 41 1.20 40.99 -15.49
N ARG A 42 0.23 41.84 -15.29
CA ARG A 42 0.20 42.84 -14.19
C ARG A 42 -0.26 42.23 -12.87
N ASP A 43 -1.33 41.43 -12.90
CA ASP A 43 -1.96 40.87 -11.69
C ASP A 43 -1.15 39.72 -11.11
N TYR A 44 -0.39 38.98 -11.96
CA TYR A 44 0.47 37.86 -11.58
C TYR A 44 1.96 38.20 -11.41
N LYS A 45 2.29 39.42 -11.08
CA LYS A 45 3.63 39.78 -10.57
C LYS A 45 3.96 39.19 -9.19
N SER A 46 3.01 38.51 -8.53
CA SER A 46 3.21 37.76 -7.32
C SER A 46 3.35 36.27 -7.65
N GLU A 47 4.27 35.57 -7.01
CA GLU A 47 4.65 34.17 -7.17
C GLU A 47 3.54 33.11 -6.88
N ARG A 48 2.27 33.50 -6.98
CA ARG A 48 1.12 32.63 -6.74
C ARG A 48 0.55 32.17 -8.09
N LEU A 49 0.57 30.83 -8.30
CA LEU A 49 -0.18 30.23 -9.39
C LEU A 49 -1.68 30.50 -9.23
N PRO A 50 -2.42 30.79 -10.34
CA PRO A 50 -3.86 31.00 -10.30
C PRO A 50 -4.55 29.79 -9.68
N ASP A 51 -5.48 30.03 -8.77
CA ASP A 51 -6.34 28.98 -8.24
C ASP A 51 -7.52 28.70 -9.20
N GLU A 52 -8.32 27.70 -8.87
CA GLU A 52 -9.44 27.25 -9.71
C GLU A 52 -10.51 28.37 -9.89
N ASP A 53 -10.68 29.23 -8.89
CA ASP A 53 -11.62 30.36 -8.95
C ASP A 53 -11.07 31.52 -9.81
N ASP A 54 -9.76 31.72 -9.77
CA ASP A 54 -9.06 32.66 -10.67
C ASP A 54 -9.19 32.19 -12.12
N CYS A 55 -9.00 30.90 -12.39
CA CYS A 55 -9.18 30.32 -13.72
C CYS A 55 -10.63 30.42 -14.20
N ARG A 56 -11.62 30.17 -13.34
CA ARG A 56 -13.05 30.28 -13.66
C ARG A 56 -13.45 31.71 -13.99
N ARG A 57 -13.01 32.70 -13.22
CA ARG A 57 -13.23 34.12 -13.49
C ARG A 57 -12.64 34.54 -14.83
N LEU A 58 -11.42 34.15 -15.11
CA LEU A 58 -10.73 34.44 -16.37
C LEU A 58 -11.45 33.81 -17.56
N TRP A 59 -11.91 32.55 -17.42
CA TRP A 59 -12.67 31.87 -18.46
C TRP A 59 -13.99 32.57 -18.76
N ARG A 60 -14.77 32.95 -17.75
CA ARG A 60 -16.03 33.71 -17.92
C ARG A 60 -15.81 35.06 -18.59
N LYS A 61 -14.77 35.78 -18.16
CA LYS A 61 -14.41 37.08 -18.75
C LYS A 61 -14.02 36.93 -20.23
N ALA A 62 -13.27 35.90 -20.57
CA ALA A 62 -12.88 35.61 -21.95
C ALA A 62 -14.08 35.29 -22.86
N HIS A 63 -15.15 34.70 -22.30
CA HIS A 63 -16.38 34.38 -23.03
C HIS A 63 -17.46 35.43 -22.96
N GLY A 64 -17.14 36.65 -22.42
CA GLY A 64 -18.10 37.75 -22.30
C GLY A 64 -19.28 37.48 -21.37
N LEU A 65 -19.13 36.52 -20.45
CA LEU A 65 -20.14 36.20 -19.45
C LEU A 65 -20.04 37.20 -18.29
N PRO A 66 -21.18 37.62 -17.67
CA PRO A 66 -21.16 38.55 -16.55
C PRO A 66 -20.37 37.97 -15.36
N GLU A 67 -19.69 38.85 -14.62
CA GLU A 67 -19.07 38.45 -13.35
C GLU A 67 -20.17 37.95 -12.40
N GLU A 68 -19.90 36.81 -11.73
CA GLU A 68 -20.80 36.31 -10.69
C GLU A 68 -20.88 37.34 -9.58
N SER A 69 -22.10 37.71 -9.21
CA SER A 69 -22.31 38.56 -8.03
C SER A 69 -21.83 37.81 -6.77
N VAL A 70 -21.44 38.57 -5.73
CA VAL A 70 -21.03 37.95 -4.44
C VAL A 70 -22.14 37.05 -3.88
N ALA A 71 -23.42 37.32 -4.24
CA ALA A 71 -24.56 36.45 -3.91
C ALA A 71 -24.60 35.14 -4.74
N GLU A 72 -24.15 35.17 -6.01
CA GLU A 72 -24.05 33.98 -6.85
C GLU A 72 -22.80 33.14 -6.52
N LEU A 73 -21.70 33.78 -6.13
CA LEU A 73 -20.55 33.11 -5.53
C LEU A 73 -20.94 32.44 -4.20
N ALA A 74 -21.74 33.07 -3.38
CA ALA A 74 -22.30 32.47 -2.16
C ALA A 74 -23.34 31.37 -2.47
N ALA A 75 -24.05 31.45 -3.61
CA ALA A 75 -24.99 30.44 -4.07
C ALA A 75 -24.33 29.30 -4.87
N SER A 76 -23.19 29.55 -5.55
CA SER A 76 -22.37 28.51 -6.19
C SER A 76 -21.50 27.77 -5.17
N ASP A 77 -21.22 28.39 -4.04
CA ASP A 77 -20.70 27.73 -2.82
C ASP A 77 -21.83 27.04 -2.01
N SER A 78 -23.03 26.91 -2.58
CA SER A 78 -24.03 25.93 -2.19
C SER A 78 -23.59 24.51 -2.64
N ARG A 79 -22.34 24.17 -2.38
CA ARG A 79 -21.98 22.79 -2.03
C ARG A 79 -22.88 22.45 -0.86
N GLU A 80 -23.65 21.38 -0.99
CA GLU A 80 -24.35 20.80 0.16
C GLU A 80 -23.43 20.91 1.37
N PRO A 81 -23.91 21.42 2.52
CA PRO A 81 -23.08 21.61 3.68
C PRO A 81 -22.34 20.30 3.93
N LEU A 82 -21.01 20.35 4.06
CA LEU A 82 -20.17 19.18 4.31
C LEU A 82 -20.88 18.33 5.36
N ARG A 83 -21.38 17.17 4.96
CA ARG A 83 -22.18 16.31 5.81
C ARG A 83 -21.35 15.06 6.08
N PHE A 84 -20.80 14.98 7.29
CA PHE A 84 -20.16 13.74 7.70
C PHE A 84 -21.20 12.64 7.76
N ALA A 85 -21.18 11.70 6.82
CA ALA A 85 -22.16 10.64 6.68
C ALA A 85 -21.51 9.35 6.17
N ILE A 86 -22.05 8.22 6.57
CA ILE A 86 -21.67 6.92 6.01
C ILE A 86 -22.30 6.81 4.61
N PRO A 87 -21.53 6.46 3.57
CA PRO A 87 -22.07 6.28 2.22
C PRO A 87 -23.20 5.25 2.19
N GLU A 88 -24.29 5.52 1.48
CA GLU A 88 -25.46 4.63 1.41
C GLU A 88 -25.16 3.23 0.85
N TRP A 89 -24.17 3.13 -0.05
CA TRP A 89 -23.73 1.85 -0.63
C TRP A 89 -22.91 0.98 0.33
N LEU A 90 -22.51 1.51 1.50
CA LEU A 90 -21.62 0.82 2.43
C LEU A 90 -22.41 -0.04 3.43
N GLU A 91 -22.68 -1.28 3.03
CA GLU A 91 -23.38 -2.27 3.86
C GLU A 91 -22.41 -2.92 4.86
N TYR A 92 -22.15 -2.25 5.98
CA TYR A 92 -21.13 -2.67 6.96
C TYR A 92 -21.67 -3.52 8.12
N ARG A 93 -22.98 -3.78 8.19
CA ARG A 93 -23.61 -4.61 9.24
C ARG A 93 -24.16 -5.93 8.74
N VAL A 94 -24.14 -6.16 7.45
CA VAL A 94 -24.69 -7.35 6.82
C VAL A 94 -23.76 -7.90 5.74
N GLY A 95 -23.96 -9.15 5.34
CA GLY A 95 -23.25 -9.77 4.23
C GLY A 95 -21.75 -9.92 4.44
N GLU A 96 -21.00 -9.74 3.36
CA GLU A 96 -19.53 -9.97 3.31
C GLU A 96 -18.75 -9.04 4.25
N TYR A 97 -19.30 -7.86 4.55
CA TYR A 97 -18.64 -6.81 5.33
C TYR A 97 -19.21 -6.60 6.74
N ALA A 98 -20.07 -7.52 7.24
CA ALA A 98 -20.65 -7.44 8.57
C ALA A 98 -19.60 -7.27 9.70
N HIS A 99 -18.41 -7.84 9.51
CA HIS A 99 -17.27 -7.69 10.43
C HIS A 99 -16.83 -6.24 10.67
N GLN A 100 -17.14 -5.31 9.74
CA GLN A 100 -16.84 -3.88 9.94
C GLN A 100 -17.71 -3.28 11.06
N GLY A 101 -19.00 -3.63 11.08
CA GLY A 101 -19.91 -3.23 12.15
C GLY A 101 -19.50 -3.84 13.50
N GLU A 102 -19.18 -5.14 13.52
CA GLU A 102 -18.70 -5.84 14.71
C GLU A 102 -17.42 -5.19 15.27
N ALA A 103 -16.49 -4.81 14.40
CA ALA A 103 -15.24 -4.14 14.78
C ALA A 103 -15.49 -2.77 15.41
N VAL A 104 -16.41 -1.99 14.85
CA VAL A 104 -16.79 -0.68 15.40
C VAL A 104 -17.48 -0.83 16.75
N ASP A 105 -18.39 -1.78 16.89
CA ASP A 105 -19.08 -2.05 18.14
C ASP A 105 -18.09 -2.50 19.24
N ALA A 106 -17.10 -3.32 18.87
CA ALA A 106 -16.03 -3.73 19.80
C ALA A 106 -15.16 -2.56 20.24
N TRP A 107 -14.76 -1.67 19.33
CA TRP A 107 -13.99 -0.48 19.67
C TRP A 107 -14.78 0.52 20.51
N ARG A 108 -16.07 0.67 20.23
CA ARG A 108 -16.99 1.47 21.06
C ARG A 108 -17.09 0.93 22.49
N ALA A 109 -17.18 -0.40 22.64
CA ALA A 109 -17.28 -1.06 23.94
C ALA A 109 -16.03 -0.83 24.81
N THR A 110 -14.86 -0.55 24.23
CA THR A 110 -13.63 -0.21 24.96
C THR A 110 -13.49 1.30 25.26
N GLY A 111 -14.56 2.08 25.10
CA GLY A 111 -14.53 3.53 25.30
C GLY A 111 -13.77 4.27 24.19
N TRP A 112 -13.82 3.75 22.97
CA TRP A 112 -13.18 4.32 21.78
C TRP A 112 -11.65 4.36 21.87
N ARG A 113 -11.07 3.35 22.50
CA ARG A 113 -9.62 3.17 22.62
C ARG A 113 -9.26 1.70 22.40
N GLY A 114 -8.55 1.40 21.34
CA GLY A 114 -8.19 0.00 21.02
C GLY A 114 -7.44 -0.16 19.71
N VAL A 115 -7.08 -1.39 19.41
CA VAL A 115 -6.49 -1.80 18.16
C VAL A 115 -7.44 -2.74 17.41
N LEU A 116 -7.67 -2.49 16.13
CA LEU A 116 -8.34 -3.42 15.24
C LEU A 116 -7.28 -4.24 14.47
N GLU A 117 -7.18 -5.51 14.81
CA GLU A 117 -6.36 -6.46 14.08
C GLU A 117 -7.15 -7.00 12.89
N MET A 118 -7.01 -6.38 11.75
CA MET A 118 -7.77 -6.74 10.55
C MET A 118 -6.83 -6.98 9.37
N CYS A 119 -7.05 -8.06 8.62
CA CYS A 119 -6.20 -8.40 7.48
C CYS A 119 -6.28 -7.33 6.37
N THR A 120 -5.26 -7.32 5.50
CA THR A 120 -5.23 -6.42 4.35
C THR A 120 -6.36 -6.80 3.38
N GLY A 121 -7.11 -5.79 2.92
CA GLY A 121 -8.26 -5.98 2.02
C GLY A 121 -9.60 -6.18 2.75
N SER A 122 -9.64 -6.23 4.08
CA SER A 122 -10.88 -6.31 4.86
C SER A 122 -11.63 -4.98 5.02
N GLY A 123 -11.09 -3.88 4.48
CA GLY A 123 -11.73 -2.56 4.57
C GLY A 123 -11.43 -1.80 5.87
N LYS A 124 -10.23 -1.96 6.46
CA LYS A 124 -9.79 -1.26 7.68
C LYS A 124 -10.08 0.24 7.66
N THR A 125 -9.75 0.92 6.56
CA THR A 125 -9.93 2.37 6.40
C THR A 125 -11.40 2.77 6.49
N LEU A 126 -12.27 2.04 5.79
CA LEU A 126 -13.71 2.25 5.84
C LEU A 126 -14.27 1.97 7.24
N THR A 127 -13.82 0.89 7.89
CA THR A 127 -14.19 0.55 9.27
C THR A 127 -13.83 1.67 10.24
N ALA A 128 -12.62 2.24 10.11
CA ALA A 128 -12.20 3.36 10.95
C ALA A 128 -13.06 4.62 10.73
N MET A 129 -13.44 4.91 9.48
CA MET A 129 -14.30 6.06 9.18
C MET A 129 -15.75 5.84 9.60
N ILE A 130 -16.28 4.61 9.54
CA ILE A 130 -17.58 4.26 10.13
C ILE A 130 -17.55 4.53 11.64
N GLY A 131 -16.50 4.05 12.33
CA GLY A 131 -16.32 4.28 13.74
C GLY A 131 -16.17 5.76 14.09
N ALA A 132 -15.39 6.51 13.32
CA ALA A 132 -15.26 7.96 13.50
C ALA A 132 -16.60 8.70 13.34
N HIS A 133 -17.46 8.25 12.39
CA HIS A 133 -18.81 8.79 12.22
C HIS A 133 -19.70 8.48 13.43
N GLN A 134 -19.67 7.24 13.96
CA GLN A 134 -20.45 6.88 15.15
C GLN A 134 -19.97 7.64 16.38
N LEU A 135 -18.65 7.81 16.54
CA LEU A 135 -18.09 8.62 17.61
C LEU A 135 -18.53 10.08 17.48
N HIS A 136 -18.48 10.66 16.24
CA HIS A 136 -19.00 12.01 15.98
C HIS A 136 -20.47 12.16 16.42
N ALA A 137 -21.31 11.16 16.13
CA ALA A 137 -22.72 11.19 16.54
C ALA A 137 -22.91 11.20 18.06
N GLU A 138 -21.94 10.66 18.83
CA GLU A 138 -21.99 10.63 20.30
C GLU A 138 -21.43 11.92 20.94
N VAL A 139 -20.30 12.41 20.42
CA VAL A 139 -19.54 13.49 21.10
C VAL A 139 -19.58 14.82 20.39
N GLY A 140 -20.20 14.89 19.19
CA GLY A 140 -20.25 16.08 18.37
C GLY A 140 -19.01 16.27 17.48
N PRO A 141 -18.72 17.50 17.04
CA PRO A 141 -17.64 17.80 16.11
C PRO A 141 -16.28 17.29 16.57
N LEU A 142 -15.59 16.53 15.68
CA LEU A 142 -14.30 15.89 15.95
C LEU A 142 -13.17 16.57 15.15
N LEU A 143 -12.02 16.72 15.79
CA LEU A 143 -10.74 16.86 15.09
C LEU A 143 -10.15 15.44 14.89
N ILE A 144 -10.25 14.94 13.68
CA ILE A 144 -9.75 13.60 13.30
C ILE A 144 -8.34 13.79 12.76
N VAL A 145 -7.38 13.06 13.33
CA VAL A 145 -6.00 12.98 12.81
C VAL A 145 -5.74 11.55 12.39
N VAL A 146 -5.36 11.36 11.13
CA VAL A 146 -4.95 10.07 10.59
C VAL A 146 -3.44 10.07 10.40
N ALA A 147 -2.74 9.16 11.08
CA ALA A 147 -1.31 8.95 10.92
C ALA A 147 -1.06 7.75 10.01
N ALA A 148 -0.27 7.93 8.95
CA ALA A 148 0.09 6.88 8.00
C ALA A 148 1.60 6.83 7.77
N PRO A 149 2.20 5.62 7.61
CA PRO A 149 3.65 5.47 7.49
C PRO A 149 4.22 5.94 6.15
N TYR A 150 3.42 5.95 5.08
CA TYR A 150 3.88 6.23 3.70
C TYR A 150 3.01 7.27 3.01
N LYS A 151 3.63 8.12 2.18
CA LYS A 151 2.93 9.17 1.41
C LYS A 151 1.79 8.65 0.52
N VAL A 152 1.95 7.46 -0.04
CA VAL A 152 0.91 6.84 -0.88
C VAL A 152 -0.35 6.54 -0.06
N LEU A 153 -0.19 6.07 1.18
CA LEU A 153 -1.31 5.81 2.09
C LEU A 153 -2.00 7.12 2.52
N VAL A 154 -1.23 8.21 2.70
CA VAL A 154 -1.80 9.54 3.00
C VAL A 154 -2.82 9.95 1.93
N GLN A 155 -2.48 9.78 0.66
CA GLN A 155 -3.38 10.13 -0.44
C GLN A 155 -4.60 9.22 -0.53
N GLN A 156 -4.41 7.92 -0.28
CA GLN A 156 -5.52 6.97 -0.20
C GLN A 156 -6.49 7.38 0.91
N TRP A 157 -5.98 7.72 2.10
CA TRP A 157 -6.79 8.19 3.22
C TRP A 157 -7.58 9.46 2.87
N CYS A 158 -6.94 10.43 2.20
CA CYS A 158 -7.64 11.64 1.76
C CYS A 158 -8.83 11.31 0.82
N GLY A 159 -8.65 10.38 -0.11
CA GLY A 159 -9.72 9.92 -1.00
C GLY A 159 -10.85 9.22 -0.24
N GLU A 160 -10.52 8.30 0.67
CA GLU A 160 -11.51 7.52 1.42
C GLU A 160 -12.29 8.39 2.43
N ILE A 161 -11.64 9.33 3.09
CA ILE A 161 -12.32 10.34 3.94
C ILE A 161 -13.32 11.16 3.13
N GLY A 162 -12.97 11.49 1.87
CA GLY A 162 -13.86 12.19 0.94
C GLY A 162 -15.17 11.44 0.67
N LEU A 163 -15.16 10.11 0.67
CA LEU A 163 -16.37 9.30 0.52
C LEU A 163 -17.39 9.51 1.65
N PHE A 164 -16.92 9.90 2.82
CA PHE A 164 -17.76 10.22 3.98
C PHE A 164 -18.18 11.69 4.05
N GLY A 165 -17.92 12.47 2.98
CA GLY A 165 -18.31 13.87 2.87
C GLY A 165 -17.42 14.85 3.64
N LEU A 166 -16.27 14.42 4.17
CA LEU A 166 -15.28 15.28 4.81
C LEU A 166 -14.16 15.66 3.82
N LYS A 167 -13.67 16.89 3.94
CA LYS A 167 -12.47 17.32 3.21
C LYS A 167 -11.23 17.02 4.05
N ALA A 168 -10.48 15.98 3.66
CA ALA A 168 -9.20 15.70 4.29
C ALA A 168 -8.12 16.68 3.85
N VAL A 169 -7.25 17.06 4.77
CA VAL A 169 -6.08 17.90 4.49
C VAL A 169 -4.81 17.07 4.64
N ASP A 170 -4.07 16.94 3.54
CA ASP A 170 -2.75 16.30 3.51
C ASP A 170 -1.68 17.25 4.06
N LEU A 171 -1.27 17.07 5.31
CA LEU A 171 -0.22 17.88 5.93
C LEU A 171 1.19 17.51 5.44
N THR A 172 1.37 16.44 4.70
CA THR A 172 2.67 16.08 4.10
C THR A 172 2.97 16.90 2.83
N ALA A 173 1.92 17.44 2.20
CA ALA A 173 2.02 18.33 1.04
C ALA A 173 2.35 19.78 1.42
N GLU A 174 2.13 20.16 2.69
CA GLU A 174 2.36 21.52 3.17
C GLU A 174 3.85 21.84 3.36
N ALA A 175 4.26 22.96 2.77
CA ALA A 175 5.65 23.42 2.85
C ALA A 175 5.98 23.96 4.26
N GLY A 176 6.79 23.19 4.99
CA GLY A 176 7.39 23.59 6.26
C GLY A 176 6.43 23.68 7.45
N ALA A 177 6.97 23.99 8.62
CA ALA A 177 6.23 24.02 9.89
C ALA A 177 5.15 25.10 9.92
N LYS A 178 5.42 26.30 9.36
CA LYS A 178 4.47 27.42 9.34
C LYS A 178 3.24 27.15 8.45
N GLY A 179 3.42 26.46 7.32
CA GLY A 179 2.31 26.02 6.46
C GLY A 179 1.36 25.09 7.23
N ARG A 180 1.91 24.05 7.84
CA ARG A 180 1.15 23.10 8.66
C ARG A 180 0.43 23.76 9.83
N GLU A 181 1.11 24.69 10.54
CA GLU A 181 0.50 25.46 11.64
C GLU A 181 -0.74 26.25 11.18
N ARG A 182 -0.64 26.95 10.05
CA ARG A 182 -1.77 27.70 9.48
C ARG A 182 -2.96 26.81 9.15
N VAL A 183 -2.70 25.66 8.54
CA VAL A 183 -3.74 24.68 8.18
C VAL A 183 -4.44 24.13 9.41
N ILE A 184 -3.69 23.71 10.43
CA ILE A 184 -4.24 23.20 11.70
C ILE A 184 -5.06 24.29 12.40
N ALA A 185 -4.56 25.54 12.44
CA ALA A 185 -5.28 26.66 13.03
C ALA A 185 -6.62 26.93 12.31
N ASN A 186 -6.65 26.84 10.97
CA ASN A 186 -7.88 26.99 10.19
C ASN A 186 -8.89 25.87 10.47
N ALA A 187 -8.45 24.60 10.55
CA ALA A 187 -9.30 23.47 10.89
C ALA A 187 -9.96 23.66 12.27
N ARG A 188 -9.16 24.03 13.28
CA ARG A 188 -9.65 24.34 14.62
C ARG A 188 -10.65 25.50 14.63
N ARG A 189 -10.37 26.56 13.83
CA ARG A 189 -11.28 27.70 13.69
C ARG A 189 -12.63 27.28 13.10
N ARG A 190 -12.64 26.45 12.03
CA ARG A 190 -13.88 25.96 11.41
C ARG A 190 -14.72 25.16 12.40
N LEU A 191 -14.09 24.22 13.15
CA LEU A 191 -14.77 23.46 14.21
C LEU A 191 -15.38 24.39 15.27
N ARG A 192 -14.60 25.33 15.80
CA ARG A 192 -15.07 26.26 16.85
C ARG A 192 -16.23 27.13 16.39
N LEU A 193 -16.28 27.50 15.11
CA LEU A 193 -17.33 28.33 14.54
C LEU A 193 -18.52 27.51 14.02
N GLY A 194 -18.52 26.17 14.14
CA GLY A 194 -19.57 25.31 13.62
C GLY A 194 -19.69 25.30 12.09
N LEU A 195 -18.61 25.69 11.37
CA LEU A 195 -18.57 25.73 9.91
C LEU A 195 -18.29 24.38 9.26
N SER A 196 -17.91 23.39 10.06
CA SER A 196 -17.68 22.01 9.60
C SER A 196 -18.18 21.03 10.66
N PRO A 197 -18.80 19.90 10.25
CA PRO A 197 -19.25 18.86 11.18
C PRO A 197 -18.08 18.18 11.89
N SER A 198 -16.99 17.97 11.19
CA SER A 198 -15.69 17.46 11.69
C SER A 198 -14.59 17.86 10.73
N GLU A 199 -13.35 17.87 11.20
CA GLU A 199 -12.17 18.18 10.39
C GLU A 199 -11.22 16.99 10.37
N ALA A 200 -10.66 16.68 9.21
CA ALA A 200 -9.75 15.55 9.04
C ALA A 200 -8.38 16.01 8.53
N LEU A 201 -7.34 15.69 9.28
CA LEU A 201 -5.94 15.95 8.96
C LEU A 201 -5.22 14.62 8.75
N VAL A 202 -4.49 14.47 7.65
CA VAL A 202 -3.69 13.27 7.39
C VAL A 202 -2.21 13.64 7.48
N VAL A 203 -1.46 12.88 8.29
CA VAL A 203 -0.05 13.15 8.61
C VAL A 203 0.82 11.91 8.41
N SER A 204 2.13 12.10 8.27
CA SER A 204 3.09 11.00 8.40
C SER A 204 3.34 10.67 9.88
N ASN A 205 3.77 9.43 10.16
CA ASN A 205 4.17 9.03 11.51
C ASN A 205 5.26 9.93 12.09
N ASP A 206 6.21 10.39 11.26
CA ASP A 206 7.26 11.31 11.69
C ASP A 206 6.68 12.66 12.13
N THR A 207 5.73 13.20 11.37
CA THR A 207 5.06 14.47 11.73
C THR A 207 4.27 14.35 13.02
N LEU A 208 3.55 13.23 13.23
CA LEU A 208 2.77 12.96 14.44
C LEU A 208 3.63 13.08 15.71
N CYS A 209 4.88 12.60 15.66
CA CYS A 209 5.79 12.57 16.79
C CYS A 209 6.57 13.89 17.01
N THR A 210 6.32 14.94 16.19
CA THR A 210 7.01 16.23 16.38
C THR A 210 6.37 17.06 17.49
N HIS A 211 7.21 17.78 18.22
CA HIS A 211 6.75 18.68 19.28
C HIS A 211 5.87 19.83 18.74
N GLU A 212 6.21 20.33 17.55
CA GLU A 212 5.47 21.41 16.91
C GLU A 212 4.04 20.97 16.56
N PHE A 213 3.88 19.78 16.00
CA PHE A 213 2.55 19.23 15.70
C PHE A 213 1.74 19.03 16.98
N ALA A 214 2.33 18.39 17.99
CA ALA A 214 1.71 18.16 19.29
C ALA A 214 1.22 19.47 19.92
N ALA A 215 2.05 20.52 19.93
CA ALA A 215 1.70 21.83 20.47
C ALA A 215 0.53 22.50 19.75
N GLN A 216 0.37 22.27 18.43
CA GLN A 216 -0.73 22.83 17.67
C GLN A 216 -2.05 22.07 17.88
N ILE A 217 -2.00 20.74 17.94
CA ILE A 217 -3.20 19.92 18.18
C ILE A 217 -3.69 20.08 19.63
N ALA A 218 -2.79 20.16 20.59
CA ALA A 218 -3.14 20.37 22.00
C ALA A 218 -3.91 21.68 22.26
N LYS A 219 -3.78 22.69 21.40
CA LYS A 219 -4.57 23.94 21.48
C LYS A 219 -6.04 23.76 21.08
N HIS A 220 -6.48 22.59 20.65
CA HIS A 220 -7.89 22.30 20.37
C HIS A 220 -8.57 21.80 21.63
N ASP A 221 -9.58 22.54 22.10
CA ASP A 221 -10.30 22.22 23.34
C ASP A 221 -11.40 21.16 23.14
N GLY A 222 -11.80 20.89 21.89
CA GLY A 222 -12.82 19.89 21.55
C GLY A 222 -12.27 18.47 21.44
N PRO A 223 -13.16 17.48 21.19
CA PRO A 223 -12.81 16.07 21.05
C PRO A 223 -11.81 15.81 19.93
N LYS A 224 -10.79 15.00 20.19
CA LYS A 224 -9.70 14.66 19.29
C LYS A 224 -9.59 13.15 19.12
N LEU A 225 -9.66 12.68 17.88
CA LEU A 225 -9.48 11.28 17.51
C LEU A 225 -8.16 11.10 16.78
N LEU A 226 -7.34 10.16 17.21
CA LEU A 226 -6.22 9.64 16.46
C LEU A 226 -6.57 8.29 15.83
N ILE A 227 -6.41 8.18 14.52
CA ILE A 227 -6.42 6.91 13.78
C ILE A 227 -5.00 6.67 13.28
N ALA A 228 -4.37 5.58 13.70
CA ALA A 228 -3.02 5.22 13.26
C ALA A 228 -3.08 4.01 12.32
N ASP A 229 -2.84 4.25 11.03
CA ASP A 229 -2.75 3.17 10.06
C ASP A 229 -1.40 2.46 10.15
N GLU A 230 -1.44 1.12 10.00
CA GLU A 230 -0.27 0.26 10.24
C GLU A 230 0.45 0.66 11.55
N CYS A 231 -0.31 0.75 12.64
CA CYS A 231 0.11 1.29 13.94
C CYS A 231 1.37 0.64 14.50
N HIS A 232 1.68 -0.61 14.11
CA HIS A 232 2.93 -1.29 14.48
C HIS A 232 4.19 -0.51 14.04
N ASN A 233 4.10 0.44 13.10
CA ASN A 233 5.22 1.30 12.72
C ASN A 233 5.47 2.43 13.72
N LEU A 234 4.53 2.73 14.62
CA LEU A 234 4.67 3.79 15.62
C LEU A 234 5.53 3.40 16.83
N GLY A 235 5.67 2.15 17.20
CA GLY A 235 6.42 1.70 18.37
C GLY A 235 7.94 1.99 18.33
N ALA A 236 8.40 2.95 17.55
CA ALA A 236 9.79 3.39 17.47
C ALA A 236 10.16 4.35 18.63
N ALA A 237 11.45 4.57 18.85
CA ALA A 237 11.99 5.37 19.96
C ALA A 237 11.37 6.78 20.05
N GLY A 238 11.08 7.44 18.93
CA GLY A 238 10.47 8.77 18.91
C GLY A 238 9.05 8.79 19.48
N PHE A 239 8.24 7.81 19.15
CA PHE A 239 6.89 7.64 19.70
C PHE A 239 6.93 7.28 21.19
N MET A 240 7.82 6.36 21.59
CA MET A 240 7.97 5.97 22.99
C MET A 240 8.43 7.13 23.87
N ALA A 241 9.28 8.02 23.32
CA ALA A 241 9.73 9.19 24.06
C ALA A 241 8.65 10.26 24.26
N ASN A 242 7.75 10.43 23.28
CA ASN A 242 6.71 11.46 23.28
C ASN A 242 5.39 10.92 22.71
N PRO A 243 4.70 10.01 23.40
CA PRO A 243 3.42 9.52 22.94
C PRO A 243 2.38 10.66 22.93
N PRO A 244 1.56 10.80 21.88
CA PRO A 244 0.61 11.90 21.74
C PRO A 244 -0.63 11.72 22.62
N THR A 245 -0.45 11.78 23.95
CA THR A 245 -1.47 11.49 24.98
C THR A 245 -2.64 12.47 25.01
N PHE A 246 -2.54 13.58 24.31
CA PHE A 246 -3.58 14.62 24.19
C PHE A 246 -4.76 14.22 23.29
N PHE A 247 -4.72 13.08 22.61
CA PHE A 247 -5.89 12.54 21.93
C PHE A 247 -6.82 11.84 22.93
N ASP A 248 -8.10 12.20 22.87
CA ASP A 248 -9.14 11.66 23.77
C ASP A 248 -9.51 10.23 23.34
N TYR A 249 -9.61 10.00 22.03
CA TYR A 249 -9.97 8.75 21.38
C TYR A 249 -8.85 8.26 20.50
N ARG A 250 -8.64 6.94 20.46
CA ARG A 250 -7.47 6.36 19.79
C ARG A 250 -7.81 5.04 19.12
N LEU A 251 -7.48 4.93 17.85
CA LEU A 251 -7.66 3.73 17.06
C LEU A 251 -6.36 3.33 16.37
N GLY A 252 -5.83 2.18 16.70
CA GLY A 252 -4.76 1.54 15.97
C GLY A 252 -5.33 0.56 14.93
N LEU A 253 -4.82 0.61 13.70
CA LEU A 253 -5.16 -0.34 12.63
C LEU A 253 -3.92 -1.12 12.23
N SER A 254 -4.00 -2.44 12.20
CA SER A 254 -2.92 -3.29 11.70
C SER A 254 -3.44 -4.68 11.34
N ALA A 255 -2.82 -5.33 10.36
CA ALA A 255 -3.02 -6.75 10.10
C ALA A 255 -2.18 -7.64 11.04
N THR A 256 -1.15 -7.06 11.65
CA THR A 256 -0.20 -7.72 12.55
C THR A 256 0.30 -6.68 13.56
N PRO A 257 -0.45 -6.40 14.63
CA PRO A 257 -0.14 -5.34 15.58
C PRO A 257 1.13 -5.62 16.40
N VAL A 258 1.46 -6.89 16.62
CA VAL A 258 2.67 -7.32 17.32
C VAL A 258 3.90 -7.05 16.47
N ARG A 259 4.89 -6.37 17.04
CA ARG A 259 6.16 -6.05 16.39
C ARG A 259 7.12 -7.23 16.52
N GLN A 260 7.64 -7.68 15.38
CA GLN A 260 8.58 -8.81 15.36
C GLN A 260 9.92 -8.41 16.02
N TYR A 261 10.36 -9.15 17.01
CA TYR A 261 11.59 -8.92 17.78
C TYR A 261 11.63 -7.58 18.56
N ASP A 262 10.46 -7.01 18.90
CA ASP A 262 10.38 -5.75 19.63
C ASP A 262 9.18 -5.77 20.60
N ASP A 263 9.33 -6.52 21.69
CA ASP A 263 8.30 -6.66 22.73
C ASP A 263 8.05 -5.34 23.47
N VAL A 264 9.11 -4.53 23.67
CA VAL A 264 9.03 -3.22 24.33
C VAL A 264 8.20 -2.25 23.48
N GLY A 265 8.48 -2.17 22.18
CA GLY A 265 7.69 -1.35 21.27
C GLY A 265 6.25 -1.84 21.13
N THR A 266 6.01 -3.15 21.21
CA THR A 266 4.65 -3.73 21.22
C THR A 266 3.89 -3.34 22.48
N ALA A 267 4.51 -3.48 23.66
CA ALA A 267 3.90 -3.08 24.93
C ALA A 267 3.55 -1.58 24.94
N ALA A 268 4.46 -0.71 24.48
CA ALA A 268 4.21 0.73 24.38
C ALA A 268 3.03 1.09 23.47
N LEU A 269 2.82 0.34 22.38
CA LEU A 269 1.65 0.51 21.51
C LEU A 269 0.36 0.15 22.21
N PHE A 270 0.32 -0.99 22.90
CA PHE A 270 -0.88 -1.45 23.60
C PHE A 270 -1.18 -0.58 24.84
N ASP A 271 -0.15 -0.10 25.54
CA ASP A 271 -0.32 0.89 26.61
C ASP A 271 -0.95 2.20 26.09
N PHE A 272 -0.63 2.60 24.87
CA PHE A 272 -1.16 3.83 24.29
C PHE A 272 -2.53 3.65 23.63
N PHE A 273 -2.71 2.66 22.76
CA PHE A 273 -3.97 2.43 22.03
C PHE A 273 -4.98 1.59 22.84
N GLY A 274 -4.54 0.78 23.76
CA GLY A 274 -5.27 -0.35 24.33
C GLY A 274 -4.94 -1.66 23.60
N ASP A 275 -5.36 -2.77 24.18
CA ASP A 275 -5.20 -4.09 23.58
C ASP A 275 -6.01 -4.23 22.27
N PRO A 276 -5.70 -5.22 21.44
CA PRO A 276 -6.56 -5.59 20.32
C PRO A 276 -7.98 -5.89 20.78
N CYS A 277 -8.93 -5.01 20.41
CA CYS A 277 -10.34 -5.15 20.79
C CYS A 277 -11.16 -5.96 19.79
N PHE A 278 -10.63 -6.16 18.59
CA PHE A 278 -11.26 -6.96 17.54
C PHE A 278 -10.21 -7.57 16.63
N SER A 279 -10.42 -8.83 16.22
CA SER A 279 -9.56 -9.54 15.29
C SER A 279 -10.37 -10.12 14.13
N PHE A 280 -9.97 -9.80 12.90
CA PHE A 280 -10.50 -10.37 11.67
C PHE A 280 -9.36 -10.81 10.78
N LEU A 281 -8.98 -12.06 10.94
CA LEU A 281 -7.80 -12.64 10.32
C LEU A 281 -8.06 -13.06 8.88
N LEU A 282 -6.98 -13.32 8.14
CA LEU A 282 -7.03 -13.69 6.75
C LEU A 282 -7.89 -14.95 6.49
N GLU A 283 -7.86 -15.94 7.39
CA GLU A 283 -8.67 -17.15 7.28
C GLU A 283 -10.18 -16.89 7.38
N GLN A 284 -10.59 -15.85 8.12
CA GLN A 284 -11.98 -15.44 8.21
C GLN A 284 -12.42 -14.60 7.02
N ALA A 285 -11.47 -13.92 6.37
CA ALA A 285 -11.70 -13.03 5.23
C ALA A 285 -11.79 -13.76 3.89
N ILE A 286 -11.02 -14.85 3.73
CA ILE A 286 -11.01 -15.67 2.50
C ILE A 286 -12.38 -16.31 2.30
N GLY A 287 -12.96 -16.11 1.10
CA GLY A 287 -14.30 -16.57 0.76
C GLY A 287 -15.43 -15.67 1.27
N ARG A 288 -15.12 -14.58 2.00
CA ARG A 288 -16.07 -13.52 2.37
C ARG A 288 -15.74 -12.24 1.60
N CYS A 289 -14.87 -11.40 2.12
CA CYS A 289 -14.43 -10.16 1.48
C CYS A 289 -13.12 -10.29 0.69
N LEU A 290 -12.48 -11.44 0.77
CA LEU A 290 -11.31 -11.80 -0.04
C LEU A 290 -11.61 -13.03 -0.90
N THR A 291 -11.06 -13.02 -2.10
CA THR A 291 -11.19 -14.13 -3.07
C THR A 291 -10.45 -15.36 -2.55
N PRO A 292 -11.04 -16.57 -2.61
CA PRO A 292 -10.31 -17.81 -2.35
C PRO A 292 -9.19 -18.01 -3.37
N TYR A 293 -8.22 -18.87 -3.06
CA TYR A 293 -7.07 -19.08 -3.94
C TYR A 293 -6.61 -20.53 -4.00
N ASP A 294 -6.00 -20.88 -5.11
CA ASP A 294 -5.23 -22.10 -5.28
C ASP A 294 -3.74 -21.79 -5.08
N TYR A 295 -3.04 -22.64 -4.36
CA TYR A 295 -1.63 -22.47 -4.07
C TYR A 295 -0.82 -23.62 -4.66
N HIS A 296 0.18 -23.28 -5.44
CA HIS A 296 1.10 -24.21 -6.07
C HIS A 296 2.51 -23.92 -5.59
N VAL A 297 3.03 -24.74 -4.68
CA VAL A 297 4.42 -24.66 -4.26
C VAL A 297 5.30 -25.46 -5.22
N HIS A 298 6.36 -24.80 -5.71
CA HIS A 298 7.37 -25.38 -6.60
C HIS A 298 8.69 -25.35 -5.87
N PHE A 299 9.12 -26.52 -5.42
CA PHE A 299 10.43 -26.68 -4.82
C PHE A 299 11.49 -26.76 -5.90
N VAL A 300 12.55 -25.97 -5.79
CA VAL A 300 13.67 -25.92 -6.73
C VAL A 300 15.00 -26.04 -5.99
N PRO A 301 16.00 -26.77 -6.52
CA PRO A 301 17.27 -26.95 -5.85
C PRO A 301 18.13 -25.67 -5.92
N LEU A 302 18.87 -25.39 -4.87
CA LEU A 302 20.05 -24.52 -4.95
C LEU A 302 21.15 -25.25 -5.71
N SER A 303 21.96 -24.53 -6.48
CA SER A 303 23.19 -25.08 -7.04
C SER A 303 24.24 -25.30 -5.95
N ALA A 304 25.26 -26.10 -6.26
CA ALA A 304 26.38 -26.34 -5.35
C ALA A 304 27.09 -25.04 -4.94
N ASP A 305 27.26 -24.11 -5.89
CA ASP A 305 27.89 -22.81 -5.63
C ASP A 305 27.01 -21.94 -4.73
N GLU A 306 25.69 -21.87 -5.01
CA GLU A 306 24.74 -21.12 -4.17
C GLU A 306 24.67 -21.69 -2.74
N MET A 307 24.77 -23.01 -2.59
CA MET A 307 24.80 -23.63 -1.27
C MET A 307 26.14 -23.35 -0.54
N ALA A 308 27.25 -23.29 -1.26
CA ALA A 308 28.56 -22.91 -0.70
C ALA A 308 28.53 -21.46 -0.20
N ASP A 309 28.00 -20.53 -0.99
CA ASP A 309 27.81 -19.13 -0.61
C ASP A 309 26.92 -19.00 0.63
N TRP A 310 25.83 -19.76 0.70
CA TRP A 310 24.97 -19.78 1.88
C TRP A 310 25.72 -20.23 3.13
N ARG A 311 26.52 -21.30 3.05
CA ARG A 311 27.28 -21.84 4.17
C ARG A 311 28.33 -20.82 4.66
N ASP A 312 29.09 -20.22 3.73
CA ASP A 312 30.08 -19.18 4.07
C ASP A 312 29.45 -17.99 4.79
N LEU A 313 28.34 -17.47 4.27
CA LEU A 313 27.61 -16.36 4.91
C LEU A 313 27.04 -16.75 6.29
N SER A 314 26.59 -18.00 6.45
CA SER A 314 26.10 -18.52 7.73
C SER A 314 27.22 -18.62 8.76
N GLU A 315 28.42 -19.03 8.35
CA GLU A 315 29.61 -19.06 9.22
C GLU A 315 30.03 -17.66 9.65
N GLN A 316 30.03 -16.70 8.71
CA GLN A 316 30.32 -15.29 9.03
C GLN A 316 29.31 -14.70 10.04
N ILE A 317 28.03 -15.01 9.89
CA ILE A 317 26.97 -14.62 10.83
C ILE A 317 27.20 -15.24 12.19
N ALA A 318 27.52 -16.53 12.25
CA ALA A 318 27.76 -17.26 13.49
C ALA A 318 28.93 -16.64 14.31
N LYS A 319 30.00 -16.18 13.65
CA LYS A 319 31.12 -15.47 14.29
C LYS A 319 30.70 -14.16 14.95
N LEU A 320 29.59 -13.56 14.53
CA LEU A 320 29.04 -12.29 15.05
C LEU A 320 27.79 -12.49 15.92
N ALA A 321 27.34 -13.72 16.15
CA ALA A 321 26.10 -14.04 16.86
C ALA A 321 26.06 -13.49 18.29
N TRP A 322 27.19 -13.37 18.97
CA TRP A 322 27.30 -12.77 20.30
C TRP A 322 26.82 -11.32 20.35
N LYS A 323 26.92 -10.56 19.25
CA LYS A 323 26.43 -9.18 19.16
C LYS A 323 24.89 -9.12 19.25
N ILE A 324 24.20 -10.12 18.67
CA ILE A 324 22.73 -10.23 18.76
C ILE A 324 22.33 -10.42 20.23
N GLN A 325 22.99 -11.36 20.91
CA GLN A 325 22.73 -11.65 22.32
C GLN A 325 23.02 -10.43 23.24
N ALA A 326 24.01 -9.61 22.86
CA ALA A 326 24.35 -8.38 23.56
C ALA A 326 23.45 -7.17 23.19
N GLY A 327 22.49 -7.32 22.30
CA GLY A 327 21.61 -6.22 21.83
C GLY A 327 22.33 -5.15 21.00
N ILE A 328 23.55 -5.45 20.49
CA ILE A 328 24.35 -4.50 19.73
C ILE A 328 23.85 -4.44 18.29
N LYS A 329 23.41 -3.26 17.84
CA LYS A 329 23.10 -3.01 16.44
C LYS A 329 24.41 -2.97 15.63
N ASP A 330 24.53 -3.83 14.63
CA ASP A 330 25.70 -3.94 13.77
C ASP A 330 25.26 -4.01 12.30
N ASP A 331 25.59 -2.98 11.53
CA ASP A 331 25.22 -2.87 10.11
C ASP A 331 25.90 -3.97 9.26
N ARG A 332 27.09 -4.42 9.65
CA ARG A 332 27.77 -5.54 8.98
C ARG A 332 26.97 -6.83 9.13
N LEU A 333 26.49 -7.10 10.33
CA LEU A 333 25.67 -8.27 10.61
C LEU A 333 24.34 -8.23 9.83
N ASN A 334 23.68 -7.08 9.81
CA ASN A 334 22.48 -6.87 9.01
C ASN A 334 22.74 -7.11 7.52
N ASN A 335 23.84 -6.61 7.00
CA ASN A 335 24.24 -6.84 5.60
C ASN A 335 24.51 -8.33 5.29
N LEU A 336 25.09 -9.07 6.22
CA LEU A 336 25.29 -10.52 6.06
C LEU A 336 23.94 -11.27 6.00
N PHE A 337 23.00 -10.96 6.87
CA PHE A 337 21.65 -11.52 6.80
C PHE A 337 20.98 -11.22 5.45
N LEU A 338 21.12 -9.99 4.96
CA LEU A 338 20.56 -9.59 3.67
C LEU A 338 21.22 -10.34 2.50
N LYS A 339 22.56 -10.51 2.52
CA LYS A 339 23.28 -11.28 1.49
C LYS A 339 22.88 -12.74 1.51
N ARG A 340 22.84 -13.37 2.70
CA ARG A 340 22.45 -14.77 2.85
C ARG A 340 21.04 -15.01 2.32
N ARG A 341 20.10 -14.12 2.62
CA ARG A 341 18.74 -14.21 2.11
C ARG A 341 18.70 -14.09 0.57
N ARG A 342 19.54 -13.22 0.00
CA ARG A 342 19.60 -13.00 -1.45
C ARG A 342 19.90 -14.31 -2.20
N VAL A 343 20.75 -15.19 -1.65
CA VAL A 343 21.04 -16.49 -2.26
C VAL A 343 19.75 -17.27 -2.54
N LEU A 344 18.81 -17.30 -1.59
CA LEU A 344 17.53 -17.99 -1.77
C LEU A 344 16.58 -17.24 -2.73
N GLU A 345 16.61 -15.91 -2.70
CA GLU A 345 15.74 -15.08 -3.53
C GLU A 345 16.13 -15.17 -5.02
N THR A 346 17.45 -15.26 -5.32
CA THR A 346 17.99 -15.21 -6.67
C THR A 346 18.42 -16.57 -7.23
N ALA A 347 18.08 -17.66 -6.57
CA ALA A 347 18.43 -19.02 -7.03
C ALA A 347 18.06 -19.21 -8.51
N ARG A 348 19.04 -19.65 -9.33
CA ARG A 348 18.92 -19.75 -10.80
C ARG A 348 17.80 -20.68 -11.24
N SER A 349 17.66 -21.79 -10.54
CA SER A 349 16.60 -22.77 -10.79
C SER A 349 15.18 -22.21 -10.69
N LYS A 350 14.97 -21.07 -10.03
CA LYS A 350 13.67 -20.39 -10.03
C LYS A 350 13.32 -19.79 -11.39
N LEU A 351 14.31 -19.27 -12.12
CA LEU A 351 14.10 -18.71 -13.46
C LEU A 351 13.78 -19.83 -14.46
N ASP A 352 14.49 -20.94 -14.37
CA ASP A 352 14.23 -22.12 -15.20
C ASP A 352 12.79 -22.60 -14.96
N LYS A 353 12.41 -22.74 -13.68
CA LYS A 353 11.06 -23.17 -13.31
C LYS A 353 9.98 -22.16 -13.71
N LEU A 354 10.24 -20.86 -13.62
CA LEU A 354 9.35 -19.84 -14.14
C LEU A 354 9.14 -20.00 -15.65
N GLY A 355 10.24 -20.24 -16.40
CA GLY A 355 10.19 -20.51 -17.83
C GLY A 355 9.29 -21.68 -18.17
N GLU A 356 9.46 -22.84 -17.49
CA GLU A 356 8.61 -24.01 -17.64
C GLU A 356 7.13 -23.67 -17.39
N LEU A 357 6.83 -22.99 -16.28
CA LEU A 357 5.45 -22.63 -15.92
C LEU A 357 4.81 -21.64 -16.93
N LEU A 358 5.60 -20.73 -17.47
CA LEU A 358 5.13 -19.82 -18.52
C LEU A 358 4.89 -20.55 -19.85
N ASP A 359 5.64 -21.61 -20.14
CA ASP A 359 5.46 -22.45 -21.33
C ASP A 359 4.25 -23.39 -21.23
N GLU A 360 3.93 -23.86 -20.01
CA GLU A 360 2.70 -24.63 -19.73
C GLU A 360 1.45 -23.76 -19.91
N GLU A 361 1.55 -22.44 -19.69
CA GLU A 361 0.45 -21.50 -19.81
C GLU A 361 0.27 -21.07 -21.27
N ASN A 362 -0.97 -20.90 -21.68
CA ASN A 362 -1.23 -20.26 -22.96
C ASN A 362 -0.91 -18.76 -22.87
N ALA A 363 0.21 -18.34 -23.46
CA ALA A 363 0.68 -16.95 -23.44
C ALA A 363 -0.39 -15.93 -23.88
N ARG A 364 -1.32 -16.32 -24.77
CA ARG A 364 -2.42 -15.46 -25.23
C ARG A 364 -3.56 -15.34 -24.19
N ALA A 365 -3.71 -16.34 -23.33
CA ALA A 365 -4.73 -16.38 -22.28
C ALA A 365 -4.20 -15.79 -20.95
N LEU A 366 -2.90 -15.59 -20.82
CA LEU A 366 -2.29 -15.02 -19.63
C LEU A 366 -2.75 -13.56 -19.47
N ARG A 367 -3.46 -13.27 -18.38
CA ARG A 367 -3.95 -11.91 -18.04
C ARG A 367 -3.85 -11.69 -16.55
N TYR A 368 -3.85 -10.44 -16.14
CA TYR A 368 -3.90 -10.03 -14.73
C TYR A 368 -2.87 -10.75 -13.85
N THR A 369 -1.68 -10.94 -14.41
CA THR A 369 -0.61 -11.72 -13.78
C THR A 369 0.42 -10.80 -13.15
N LEU A 370 0.87 -11.17 -11.95
CA LEU A 370 1.92 -10.47 -11.23
C LEU A 370 3.12 -11.41 -11.04
N ILE A 371 4.31 -10.93 -11.34
CA ILE A 371 5.56 -11.65 -11.04
C ILE A 371 6.36 -10.84 -10.02
N TYR A 372 6.53 -11.41 -8.82
CA TYR A 372 7.39 -10.83 -7.78
C TYR A 372 8.84 -11.28 -7.97
N ALA A 373 9.71 -10.33 -8.32
CA ALA A 373 11.16 -10.53 -8.38
C ALA A 373 11.87 -9.73 -7.27
N THR A 374 13.13 -10.05 -6.97
CA THR A 374 13.90 -9.29 -5.97
C THR A 374 14.27 -7.89 -6.46
N ASP A 375 14.28 -6.93 -5.55
CA ASP A 375 14.76 -5.56 -5.81
C ASP A 375 16.26 -5.39 -5.62
N LYS A 376 16.93 -6.43 -5.11
CA LYS A 376 18.33 -6.37 -4.69
C LYS A 376 19.30 -6.95 -5.71
N ASP A 377 18.76 -7.61 -6.72
CA ASP A 377 19.50 -8.11 -7.87
C ASP A 377 18.79 -7.64 -9.15
N PRO A 378 19.25 -6.57 -9.79
CA PRO A 378 18.70 -6.10 -11.07
C PRO A 378 18.69 -7.20 -12.13
N ALA A 379 19.68 -8.09 -12.12
CA ALA A 379 19.79 -9.16 -13.11
C ALA A 379 18.60 -10.13 -13.06
N GLN A 380 18.04 -10.45 -11.90
CA GLN A 380 16.87 -11.34 -11.83
C GLN A 380 15.65 -10.72 -12.52
N LEU A 381 15.36 -9.44 -12.28
CA LEU A 381 14.25 -8.77 -12.94
C LEU A 381 14.46 -8.69 -14.45
N ASP A 382 15.69 -8.39 -14.89
CA ASP A 382 16.04 -8.31 -16.30
C ASP A 382 15.89 -9.69 -16.98
N GLN A 383 16.26 -10.77 -16.31
CA GLN A 383 16.08 -12.14 -16.79
C GLN A 383 14.59 -12.53 -16.85
N VAL A 384 13.78 -12.15 -15.86
CA VAL A 384 12.32 -12.34 -15.92
C VAL A 384 11.73 -11.58 -17.10
N ASN A 385 12.14 -10.31 -17.30
CA ASN A 385 11.68 -9.48 -18.40
C ASN A 385 12.11 -10.06 -19.76
N ALA A 386 13.34 -10.60 -19.87
CA ALA A 386 13.82 -11.31 -21.06
C ALA A 386 12.96 -12.55 -21.36
N ALA A 387 12.69 -13.37 -20.36
CA ALA A 387 11.86 -14.57 -20.51
C ALA A 387 10.43 -14.26 -20.97
N LEU A 388 9.84 -13.14 -20.53
CA LEU A 388 8.55 -12.65 -20.99
C LEU A 388 8.60 -12.14 -22.44
N ASN A 389 9.67 -11.40 -22.81
CA ASN A 389 9.89 -10.90 -24.17
C ASN A 389 10.04 -12.05 -25.18
N GLU A 390 10.82 -13.08 -24.85
CA GLU A 390 11.02 -14.28 -25.69
C GLU A 390 9.68 -14.95 -26.04
N ARG A 391 8.74 -14.94 -25.08
CA ARG A 391 7.39 -15.52 -25.21
C ARG A 391 6.36 -14.54 -25.78
N ARG A 392 6.78 -13.32 -26.14
CA ARG A 392 5.91 -12.24 -26.65
C ARG A 392 4.75 -11.91 -25.71
N ILE A 393 4.96 -12.01 -24.40
CA ILE A 393 4.00 -11.64 -23.38
C ILE A 393 4.09 -10.13 -23.15
N LEU A 394 2.95 -9.44 -23.18
CA LEU A 394 2.90 -7.99 -22.96
C LEU A 394 3.00 -7.69 -21.45
N PHE A 395 4.08 -7.05 -21.04
CA PHE A 395 4.34 -6.74 -19.64
C PHE A 395 4.84 -5.30 -19.44
N HIS A 396 4.81 -4.86 -18.21
CA HIS A 396 5.52 -3.67 -17.74
C HIS A 396 6.10 -3.92 -16.34
N GLN A 397 7.26 -3.34 -16.07
CA GLN A 397 7.83 -3.38 -14.73
C GLN A 397 7.31 -2.22 -13.86
N LEU A 398 7.18 -2.49 -12.56
CA LEU A 398 6.92 -1.49 -11.53
C LEU A 398 8.07 -1.53 -10.51
N THR A 399 8.99 -0.58 -10.63
CA THR A 399 10.11 -0.38 -9.73
C THR A 399 9.92 0.91 -8.92
N ALA A 400 10.88 1.25 -8.06
CA ALA A 400 10.87 2.53 -7.35
C ALA A 400 10.95 3.73 -8.31
N GLU A 401 11.55 3.56 -9.49
CA GLU A 401 11.67 4.59 -10.51
C GLU A 401 10.30 4.93 -11.11
N GLU A 402 9.56 3.91 -11.57
CA GLU A 402 8.20 4.11 -12.09
C GLU A 402 7.25 4.64 -11.02
N SER A 403 7.40 4.18 -9.77
CA SER A 403 6.56 4.62 -8.65
C SER A 403 6.81 6.05 -8.21
N GLY A 404 7.97 6.61 -8.53
CA GLY A 404 8.30 8.01 -8.31
C GLY A 404 7.51 8.97 -9.19
N ASP A 405 7.05 8.51 -10.37
CA ASP A 405 6.21 9.26 -11.30
C ASP A 405 4.76 8.77 -11.25
N LYS A 406 3.89 9.56 -10.62
CA LYS A 406 2.47 9.21 -10.44
C LYS A 406 1.72 9.04 -11.77
N VAL A 407 1.97 9.91 -12.74
CA VAL A 407 1.29 9.87 -14.04
C VAL A 407 1.67 8.61 -14.80
N ARG A 408 2.97 8.30 -14.82
CA ARG A 408 3.49 7.07 -15.44
C ARG A 408 2.94 5.83 -14.77
N THR A 409 2.98 5.77 -13.44
CA THR A 409 2.42 4.66 -12.65
C THR A 409 0.94 4.46 -12.95
N GLN A 410 0.14 5.52 -12.93
CA GLN A 410 -1.29 5.44 -13.18
C GLN A 410 -1.59 4.95 -14.60
N ARG A 411 -0.83 5.39 -15.61
CA ARG A 411 -0.94 4.90 -16.99
C ARG A 411 -0.64 3.41 -17.11
N ILE A 412 0.43 2.93 -16.47
CA ILE A 412 0.77 1.50 -16.44
C ILE A 412 -0.35 0.69 -15.80
N LEU A 413 -0.83 1.14 -14.64
CA LEU A 413 -1.90 0.47 -13.92
C LEU A 413 -3.21 0.45 -14.72
N SER A 414 -3.59 1.55 -15.37
CA SER A 414 -4.78 1.62 -16.22
C SER A 414 -4.71 0.62 -17.37
N ARG A 415 -3.57 0.50 -18.04
CA ARG A 415 -3.36 -0.48 -19.11
C ARG A 415 -3.40 -1.93 -18.61
N PHE A 416 -2.94 -2.18 -17.38
CA PHE A 416 -3.06 -3.50 -16.77
C PHE A 416 -4.52 -3.79 -16.37
N GLN A 417 -5.23 -2.81 -15.85
CA GLN A 417 -6.64 -2.93 -15.45
C GLN A 417 -7.56 -3.15 -16.65
N SER A 418 -7.27 -2.53 -17.81
CA SER A 418 -8.00 -2.78 -19.07
C SER A 418 -7.65 -4.13 -19.71
N GLY A 419 -6.57 -4.80 -19.29
CA GLY A 419 -6.06 -6.04 -19.89
C GLY A 419 -5.16 -5.84 -21.10
N ASP A 420 -4.77 -4.59 -21.43
CA ASP A 420 -3.80 -4.28 -22.49
C ASP A 420 -2.38 -4.72 -22.11
N LEU A 421 -2.11 -4.83 -20.82
CA LEU A 421 -0.93 -5.48 -20.28
C LEU A 421 -1.34 -6.79 -19.61
N GLN A 422 -0.63 -7.86 -19.95
CA GLN A 422 -0.90 -9.20 -19.42
C GLN A 422 -0.25 -9.41 -18.06
N VAL A 423 0.99 -8.89 -17.91
CA VAL A 423 1.85 -9.13 -16.76
C VAL A 423 2.39 -7.81 -16.20
N LEU A 424 2.42 -7.71 -14.88
CA LEU A 424 3.23 -6.75 -14.16
C LEU A 424 4.40 -7.48 -13.51
N THR A 425 5.62 -7.01 -13.74
CA THR A 425 6.79 -7.46 -12.98
C THR A 425 7.08 -6.44 -11.89
N ALA A 426 7.13 -6.86 -10.63
CA ALA A 426 7.25 -5.95 -9.51
C ALA A 426 8.42 -6.32 -8.61
N LYS A 427 9.19 -5.32 -8.26
CA LYS A 427 9.98 -5.28 -7.04
C LYS A 427 9.05 -4.79 -5.94
N ARG A 428 9.38 -4.75 -4.70
CA ARG A 428 8.61 -4.34 -3.50
C ARG A 428 7.47 -3.30 -3.65
N VAL A 429 7.33 -2.67 -4.78
CA VAL A 429 6.42 -1.53 -5.02
C VAL A 429 4.96 -1.83 -4.67
N LEU A 430 4.53 -3.07 -4.89
CA LEU A 430 3.16 -3.47 -4.50
C LEU A 430 3.02 -3.70 -2.99
N ASP A 431 4.11 -3.76 -2.22
CA ASP A 431 4.05 -3.85 -0.76
C ASP A 431 3.59 -2.51 -0.13
N GLU A 432 3.76 -1.39 -0.84
CA GLU A 432 3.64 -0.03 -0.31
C GLU A 432 2.47 0.81 -0.88
N GLY A 433 1.28 0.26 -1.02
CA GLY A 433 0.10 1.09 -1.25
C GLY A 433 -0.56 1.01 -2.63
N VAL A 434 0.02 0.34 -3.62
CA VAL A 434 -0.63 0.17 -4.94
C VAL A 434 -1.79 -0.81 -4.85
N ASN A 435 -2.97 -0.37 -5.32
CA ASN A 435 -4.20 -1.16 -5.31
C ASN A 435 -4.51 -1.72 -6.71
N VAL A 436 -4.33 -3.02 -6.91
CA VAL A 436 -4.62 -3.71 -8.19
C VAL A 436 -5.46 -4.96 -7.91
N PRO A 437 -6.78 -4.82 -7.70
CA PRO A 437 -7.66 -5.94 -7.36
C PRO A 437 -7.82 -6.94 -8.51
N GLN A 438 -7.49 -6.57 -9.75
CA GLN A 438 -7.57 -7.41 -10.93
C GLN A 438 -6.60 -8.58 -10.93
N ILE A 439 -5.55 -8.59 -10.11
CA ILE A 439 -4.56 -9.68 -10.11
C ILE A 439 -5.24 -11.02 -9.82
N GLU A 440 -5.21 -11.93 -10.80
CA GLU A 440 -5.76 -13.29 -10.69
C GLU A 440 -4.66 -14.33 -10.51
N ARG A 441 -3.45 -14.06 -10.99
CA ARG A 441 -2.32 -14.98 -10.89
C ARG A 441 -1.09 -14.28 -10.36
N ALA A 442 -0.31 -14.98 -9.54
CA ALA A 442 0.96 -14.47 -9.04
C ALA A 442 2.05 -15.54 -9.08
N PHE A 443 3.24 -15.17 -9.57
CA PHE A 443 4.47 -15.97 -9.44
C PHE A 443 5.37 -15.26 -8.42
N ILE A 444 5.75 -15.97 -7.37
CA ILE A 444 6.58 -15.44 -6.28
C ILE A 444 7.99 -16.06 -6.39
N LEU A 445 8.94 -15.31 -6.97
CA LEU A 445 10.34 -15.72 -7.03
C LEU A 445 11.10 -15.24 -5.79
N ALA A 446 10.83 -13.99 -5.38
CA ALA A 446 11.44 -13.40 -4.21
C ALA A 446 10.42 -13.30 -3.07
N SER A 447 10.67 -14.03 -2.02
CA SER A 447 9.81 -14.07 -0.86
C SER A 447 10.54 -13.56 0.38
N THR A 448 9.79 -13.11 1.37
CA THR A 448 10.33 -12.61 2.64
C THR A 448 10.05 -13.60 3.77
N THR A 449 10.98 -13.76 4.72
CA THR A 449 10.74 -14.50 5.97
C THR A 449 9.93 -13.68 6.97
N VAL A 450 9.75 -12.38 6.71
CA VAL A 450 8.96 -11.51 7.57
C VAL A 450 7.48 -11.81 7.38
N ARG A 451 6.85 -12.45 8.37
CA ARG A 451 5.45 -12.89 8.34
C ARG A 451 4.50 -11.78 7.88
N ARG A 452 4.69 -10.57 8.39
CA ARG A 452 3.89 -9.40 8.03
C ARG A 452 3.87 -9.11 6.53
N GLN A 453 5.04 -9.11 5.89
CA GLN A 453 5.14 -8.75 4.46
C GLN A 453 4.40 -9.76 3.58
N TRP A 454 4.56 -11.06 3.80
CA TRP A 454 3.86 -12.04 2.98
C TRP A 454 2.36 -12.12 3.30
N VAL A 455 1.93 -11.85 4.53
CA VAL A 455 0.50 -11.70 4.87
C VAL A 455 -0.11 -10.51 4.11
N GLN A 456 0.57 -9.37 4.10
CA GLN A 456 0.12 -8.17 3.37
C GLN A 456 0.09 -8.40 1.85
N ARG A 457 1.12 -9.01 1.27
CA ARG A 457 1.16 -9.38 -0.17
C ARG A 457 -0.01 -10.28 -0.53
N ARG A 458 -0.21 -11.35 0.22
CA ARG A 458 -1.32 -12.28 0.00
C ARG A 458 -2.67 -11.56 0.07
N GLY A 459 -2.91 -10.76 1.10
CA GLY A 459 -4.15 -9.99 1.23
C GLY A 459 -4.42 -9.06 0.05
N ARG A 460 -3.40 -8.53 -0.63
CA ARG A 460 -3.57 -7.72 -1.85
C ARG A 460 -3.90 -8.56 -3.07
N LEU A 461 -3.25 -9.71 -3.21
CA LEU A 461 -3.53 -10.66 -4.30
C LEU A 461 -4.98 -11.17 -4.24
N LEU A 462 -5.52 -11.31 -3.04
CA LEU A 462 -6.84 -11.88 -2.81
C LEU A 462 -7.98 -10.85 -2.80
N ARG A 463 -7.74 -9.59 -3.12
CA ARG A 463 -8.81 -8.61 -3.24
C ARG A 463 -9.82 -9.04 -4.29
N THR A 464 -11.11 -8.88 -3.95
CA THR A 464 -12.19 -9.16 -4.90
C THR A 464 -12.21 -8.13 -6.03
N CYS A 465 -12.58 -8.55 -7.22
CA CYS A 465 -12.76 -7.67 -8.37
C CYS A 465 -13.96 -8.10 -9.20
N LYS A 466 -15.11 -7.49 -8.92
CA LYS A 466 -16.37 -7.79 -9.65
C LYS A 466 -16.28 -7.37 -11.13
N ALA A 467 -15.49 -6.34 -11.45
CA ALA A 467 -15.36 -5.81 -12.80
C ALA A 467 -14.83 -6.83 -13.82
N ILE A 468 -13.99 -7.79 -13.39
CA ILE A 468 -13.46 -8.85 -14.26
C ILE A 468 -14.05 -10.22 -13.91
N GLY A 469 -15.00 -10.28 -13.00
CA GLY A 469 -15.60 -11.55 -12.55
C GLY A 469 -14.65 -12.46 -11.80
N LYS A 470 -13.67 -11.91 -11.06
CA LYS A 470 -12.67 -12.67 -10.32
C LYS A 470 -13.30 -13.58 -9.27
N THR A 471 -13.22 -14.89 -9.48
CA THR A 471 -13.78 -15.91 -8.56
C THR A 471 -12.74 -16.52 -7.63
N HIS A 472 -11.49 -16.60 -8.08
CA HIS A 472 -10.36 -17.11 -7.31
C HIS A 472 -9.05 -16.52 -7.81
N ALA A 473 -7.99 -16.68 -7.04
CA ALA A 473 -6.63 -16.35 -7.44
C ALA A 473 -5.77 -17.63 -7.51
N VAL A 474 -4.72 -17.60 -8.32
CA VAL A 474 -3.73 -18.69 -8.41
C VAL A 474 -2.36 -18.16 -7.99
N ILE A 475 -1.72 -18.80 -7.03
CA ILE A 475 -0.42 -18.39 -6.52
C ILE A 475 0.59 -19.51 -6.76
N HIS A 476 1.61 -19.24 -7.57
CA HIS A 476 2.77 -20.07 -7.78
C HIS A 476 3.92 -19.55 -6.93
N ASP A 477 4.39 -20.31 -5.97
CA ASP A 477 5.48 -19.93 -5.06
C ASP A 477 6.72 -20.80 -5.34
N LEU A 478 7.80 -20.17 -5.78
CA LEU A 478 9.05 -20.84 -6.13
C LEU A 478 9.99 -20.81 -4.92
N VAL A 479 10.13 -21.93 -4.27
CA VAL A 479 10.83 -22.11 -3.01
C VAL A 479 12.15 -22.82 -3.24
N ALA A 480 13.27 -22.15 -2.99
CA ALA A 480 14.60 -22.72 -3.11
C ALA A 480 14.93 -23.57 -1.88
N LEU A 481 15.37 -24.79 -2.11
CA LEU A 481 15.76 -25.76 -1.09
C LEU A 481 17.20 -26.24 -1.29
N PRO A 482 17.88 -26.69 -0.22
CA PRO A 482 19.16 -27.35 -0.36
C PRO A 482 19.08 -28.55 -1.30
N PRO A 483 20.13 -28.85 -2.10
CA PRO A 483 20.15 -30.00 -3.00
C PRO A 483 19.82 -31.30 -2.30
N GLU A 484 20.33 -31.50 -1.09
CA GLU A 484 20.12 -32.69 -0.27
C GLU A 484 18.64 -32.95 0.08
N ALA A 485 17.85 -31.85 0.26
CA ALA A 485 16.42 -31.98 0.49
C ALA A 485 15.64 -32.41 -0.75
N TYR A 486 16.19 -32.13 -1.93
CA TYR A 486 15.58 -32.46 -3.21
C TYR A 486 15.91 -33.91 -3.64
N GLU A 487 17.12 -34.36 -3.32
CA GLU A 487 17.66 -35.69 -3.69
C GLU A 487 17.40 -36.77 -2.62
N GLY A 488 16.74 -36.42 -1.52
CA GLY A 488 16.48 -37.36 -0.41
C GLY A 488 17.71 -37.65 0.45
N GLY A 489 18.68 -36.73 0.48
CA GLY A 489 19.88 -36.83 1.30
C GLY A 489 19.67 -36.41 2.76
N THR A 490 20.69 -36.64 3.60
CA THR A 490 20.69 -36.18 5.00
C THR A 490 20.98 -34.71 5.08
N LEU A 491 20.08 -33.93 5.73
CA LEU A 491 20.23 -32.51 5.88
C LEU A 491 21.20 -32.17 7.03
N ASP A 492 22.21 -31.35 6.75
CA ASP A 492 23.04 -30.75 7.79
C ASP A 492 22.29 -29.62 8.54
N SER A 493 22.90 -29.03 9.56
CA SER A 493 22.27 -28.01 10.40
C SER A 493 21.91 -26.74 9.62
N GLU A 494 22.68 -26.35 8.62
CA GLU A 494 22.43 -25.17 7.80
C GLU A 494 21.33 -25.45 6.77
N ALA A 495 21.33 -26.61 6.14
CA ALA A 495 20.26 -27.05 5.28
C ALA A 495 18.91 -27.13 6.01
N LYS A 496 18.90 -27.66 7.24
CA LYS A 496 17.69 -27.67 8.11
C LYS A 496 17.15 -26.26 8.40
N LYS A 497 18.02 -25.26 8.58
CA LYS A 497 17.59 -23.86 8.78
C LYS A 497 16.89 -23.29 7.55
N ILE A 498 17.40 -23.55 6.35
CA ILE A 498 16.76 -23.13 5.09
C ILE A 498 15.37 -23.75 5.00
N VAL A 499 15.29 -25.08 5.11
CA VAL A 499 14.04 -25.81 4.97
C VAL A 499 13.00 -25.31 5.99
N ASN A 500 13.37 -25.17 7.27
CA ASN A 500 12.45 -24.66 8.30
C ASN A 500 11.91 -23.26 7.96
N SER A 501 12.77 -22.33 7.55
CA SER A 501 12.38 -20.95 7.28
C SER A 501 11.39 -20.82 6.11
N GLU A 502 11.51 -21.68 5.11
CA GLU A 502 10.66 -21.66 3.92
C GLU A 502 9.37 -22.49 4.11
N LEU A 503 9.45 -23.59 4.89
CA LEU A 503 8.28 -24.43 5.14
C LEU A 503 7.19 -23.76 5.96
N ASP A 504 7.53 -22.95 6.95
CA ASP A 504 6.52 -22.27 7.77
C ASP A 504 5.63 -21.36 6.92
N ARG A 505 6.24 -20.66 5.96
CA ARG A 505 5.51 -19.83 5.00
C ARG A 505 4.67 -20.69 4.05
N ALA A 506 5.29 -21.69 3.43
CA ALA A 506 4.61 -22.55 2.48
C ALA A 506 3.42 -23.28 3.13
N TRP A 507 3.58 -23.73 4.38
CA TRP A 507 2.51 -24.35 5.15
C TRP A 507 1.33 -23.39 5.40
N GLU A 508 1.61 -22.16 5.79
CA GLU A 508 0.56 -21.16 6.04
C GLU A 508 -0.23 -20.82 4.78
N PHE A 509 0.43 -20.78 3.61
CA PHE A 509 -0.25 -20.60 2.33
C PHE A 509 -1.05 -21.86 1.94
N ALA A 510 -0.48 -23.03 2.12
CA ALA A 510 -1.15 -24.30 1.80
C ALA A 510 -2.41 -24.50 2.65
N ARG A 511 -2.33 -24.21 3.97
CA ARG A 511 -3.42 -24.38 4.93
C ARG A 511 -4.69 -23.62 4.55
N LEU A 512 -4.55 -22.42 3.99
CA LEU A 512 -5.66 -21.53 3.66
C LEU A 512 -6.08 -21.62 2.19
N SER A 513 -5.42 -22.43 1.38
CA SER A 513 -5.74 -22.58 -0.06
C SER A 513 -6.90 -23.56 -0.28
N ARG A 514 -7.66 -23.36 -1.38
CA ARG A 514 -8.74 -24.26 -1.80
C ARG A 514 -8.24 -25.68 -2.10
N ASN A 515 -7.07 -25.77 -2.75
CA ASN A 515 -6.46 -27.03 -3.15
C ASN A 515 -5.51 -27.60 -2.08
N GLY A 516 -5.47 -27.03 -0.88
CA GLY A 516 -4.55 -27.40 0.18
C GLY A 516 -4.57 -28.90 0.51
N ALA A 517 -5.75 -29.43 0.78
CA ALA A 517 -5.97 -30.83 1.17
C ALA A 517 -6.23 -31.76 -0.03
N ALA A 518 -6.09 -31.30 -1.28
CA ALA A 518 -6.24 -32.16 -2.45
C ALA A 518 -5.15 -33.24 -2.48
N THR A 519 -5.44 -34.39 -3.10
CA THR A 519 -4.46 -35.46 -3.29
C THR A 519 -3.26 -34.94 -4.09
N GLY A 520 -2.05 -35.04 -3.53
CA GLY A 520 -0.83 -34.43 -4.11
C GLY A 520 -0.83 -32.89 -4.05
N GLY A 521 -1.72 -32.28 -3.28
CA GLY A 521 -1.82 -30.83 -3.09
C GLY A 521 -0.64 -30.25 -2.28
N PRO A 522 -0.60 -28.91 -2.14
CA PRO A 522 0.52 -28.23 -1.51
C PRO A 522 0.72 -28.63 -0.04
N PHE A 523 -0.34 -29.03 0.65
CA PHE A 523 -0.23 -29.48 2.04
C PHE A 523 0.58 -30.78 2.15
N ALA A 524 0.29 -31.76 1.31
CA ALA A 524 1.03 -33.02 1.28
C ALA A 524 2.52 -32.79 0.97
N LYS A 525 2.83 -31.95 -0.02
CA LYS A 525 4.22 -31.60 -0.39
C LYS A 525 4.99 -30.95 0.77
N VAL A 526 4.34 -30.06 1.52
CA VAL A 526 4.95 -29.40 2.68
C VAL A 526 5.19 -30.39 3.83
N GLU A 527 4.25 -31.31 4.07
CA GLU A 527 4.40 -32.32 5.13
C GLU A 527 5.48 -33.37 4.77
N GLU A 528 5.62 -33.73 3.51
CA GLU A 528 6.72 -34.58 3.04
C GLU A 528 8.08 -33.97 3.39
N LEU A 529 8.27 -32.67 3.13
CA LEU A 529 9.51 -31.97 3.49
C LEU A 529 9.69 -31.82 5.01
N ARG A 530 8.61 -31.63 5.76
CA ARG A 530 8.70 -31.63 7.22
C ARG A 530 9.15 -32.96 7.78
N ALA A 531 8.79 -34.08 7.14
CA ALA A 531 9.25 -35.38 7.54
C ALA A 531 10.78 -35.53 7.40
N LEU A 532 11.40 -34.90 6.39
CA LEU A 532 12.86 -34.91 6.21
C LEU A 532 13.60 -34.17 7.34
N LEU A 533 12.94 -33.21 8.03
CA LEU A 533 13.54 -32.50 9.16
C LEU A 533 13.59 -33.33 10.43
N LYS A 534 12.77 -34.39 10.53
CA LYS A 534 12.67 -35.25 11.71
C LYS A 534 13.64 -36.46 11.66
N GLY A 535 14.17 -36.74 10.49
CA GLY A 535 15.24 -37.73 10.30
C GLY A 535 16.62 -37.09 10.34
#